data_e8e249463c4b3c60cc9c032525c79497
#
_entry.id   e8e249463c4b3c60cc9c032525c79497
#
_cell.length_a   1.000
_cell.length_b   1.000
_cell.length_c   1.000
_cell.angle_alpha   90.00
_cell.angle_beta   90.00
_cell.angle_gamma   90.00
#
_symmetry.space_group_name_H-M   'P 1'
#
loop_
_entity.id
_entity.type
_entity.pdbx_description
1 polymer ?
#
loop_
_entity_poly.entity_id
_entity_poly.type
_entity_poly.pdbx_seq_one_letter_code
_entity_poly.pdbx_strand_id
1 'polypeptide(L)'
;MSCLDRRQLLASLTGAPLASLAGGSVFAAAPVAVPPLPLRQRRLANGLQVISLRAGGVGTVAINVWYRVGGKDDPEGRSGFAHLFEHLMFKGSAHMLPEQFDRLTEDVGGENNAFTAEDVTAYHAVVPSHHLERILWAEADRLASLRLDEGNFRSERAVVQEEFRQRVLAEPYGRLFNAIPAATYQRHPYRRSVIGSIEDLDAATLDDVRRFHATYYRPDNAVLIVAGDFDPAQLDAWVDRYFAPIPRPDTPVPRVDVAEPAWRSSRRIAVTGPSVPLPAVVAIWQGPKAGHPDVAALSVAQALLSSGESSRLNQSLVYRQRIAQAAAFQADPHTDAGALFAYAIAAGRSTPQQLLPPLLAELRRLAQGPIPAAELDKVKTQMLTASLGARQSAQGLAEAIGWAVIHRNDPEAINRELAELQAVGAADVQRVLRQYVLGRPSTVLHYTQGRSARPRTPTRQESR
;
A
#
# COMPACT_ATOMS: atom_id res chain seq x y z
N MET A 1 -2.77 -65.54 2.74
CA MET A 1 -1.68 -65.99 3.62
C MET A 1 -1.16 -64.72 4.29
N SER A 2 -1.52 -64.62 5.38
CA SER A 2 -1.29 -64.76 6.81
C SER A 2 -1.21 -63.35 7.45
N CYS A 3 -2.28 -63.07 8.21
CA CYS A 3 -2.33 -62.00 9.21
C CYS A 3 -1.16 -62.11 10.17
N LEU A 4 -0.50 -60.96 10.49
CA LEU A 4 0.33 -60.79 11.68
C LEU A 4 -0.31 -59.71 12.57
N ASP A 5 -0.59 -60.20 13.78
CA ASP A 5 -1.38 -59.59 14.83
C ASP A 5 -0.69 -58.41 15.49
N ARG A 6 -1.45 -57.30 15.68
CA ARG A 6 -1.01 -56.00 16.25
C ARG A 6 -0.80 -56.05 17.77
N ARG A 7 -0.73 -57.21 18.40
CA ARG A 7 -0.70 -57.37 19.88
C ARG A 7 0.61 -57.83 20.48
N GLN A 8 1.71 -58.02 19.69
CA GLN A 8 2.99 -58.53 20.20
C GLN A 8 4.16 -57.58 20.17
N LEU A 9 3.95 -56.23 20.07
CA LEU A 9 5.03 -55.23 20.04
C LEU A 9 5.02 -54.29 21.26
N LEU A 10 4.45 -54.74 22.40
CA LEU A 10 4.37 -53.95 23.65
C LEU A 10 4.91 -54.71 24.86
N ALA A 11 6.03 -55.38 24.74
CA ALA A 11 6.69 -55.98 25.93
C ALA A 11 8.21 -56.15 25.66
N SER A 12 9.01 -55.07 25.76
CA SER A 12 10.39 -55.10 26.15
C SER A 12 11.06 -53.71 25.93
N LEU A 13 10.85 -52.81 26.88
CA LEU A 13 11.70 -51.59 27.06
C LEU A 13 11.54 -51.14 28.53
N THR A 14 12.07 -51.93 29.44
CA THR A 14 12.35 -51.49 30.80
C THR A 14 13.85 -51.17 30.90
N GLY A 15 14.15 -49.91 31.24
CA GLY A 15 15.41 -49.58 31.90
C GLY A 15 16.52 -48.97 31.04
N ALA A 16 16.39 -47.69 30.69
CA ALA A 16 17.56 -46.84 30.50
C ALA A 16 17.31 -45.49 31.21
N PRO A 17 18.28 -44.92 31.96
CA PRO A 17 18.06 -43.68 32.66
C PRO A 17 17.89 -42.51 31.67
N LEU A 18 16.86 -41.69 31.87
CA LEU A 18 16.72 -40.38 31.24
C LEU A 18 17.91 -39.50 31.66
N ALA A 19 18.94 -39.47 30.83
CA ALA A 19 19.93 -38.42 30.89
C ALA A 19 19.20 -37.13 30.44
N SER A 20 19.10 -36.19 31.39
CA SER A 20 18.60 -34.83 31.19
C SER A 20 19.42 -34.15 30.08
N LEU A 21 18.89 -34.09 28.87
CA LEU A 21 19.33 -33.17 27.83
C LEU A 21 18.78 -31.76 28.18
N ALA A 22 19.38 -31.18 29.25
CA ALA A 22 19.29 -29.75 29.48
C ALA A 22 20.23 -29.06 28.49
N GLY A 23 19.72 -28.12 27.74
CA GLY A 23 20.52 -27.17 26.97
C GLY A 23 20.50 -27.40 25.45
N GLY A 24 19.34 -27.50 24.82
CA GLY A 24 19.21 -27.19 23.41
C GLY A 24 19.47 -25.70 23.23
N SER A 25 20.71 -25.32 22.90
CA SER A 25 21.00 -23.98 22.38
C SER A 25 20.12 -23.78 21.19
N VAL A 26 19.12 -22.88 21.30
CA VAL A 26 18.38 -22.38 20.15
C VAL A 26 19.41 -21.65 19.29
N PHE A 27 19.95 -22.34 18.29
CA PHE A 27 20.77 -21.69 17.29
C PHE A 27 19.88 -20.65 16.63
N ALA A 28 20.12 -19.37 16.89
CA ALA A 28 19.56 -18.31 16.08
C ALA A 28 19.94 -18.64 14.63
N ALA A 29 18.95 -18.81 13.77
CA ALA A 29 19.21 -19.07 12.35
C ALA A 29 20.11 -17.95 11.82
N ALA A 30 21.20 -18.33 11.11
CA ALA A 30 22.07 -17.34 10.51
C ALA A 30 21.25 -16.46 9.56
N PRO A 31 21.54 -15.16 9.47
CA PRO A 31 20.85 -14.27 8.55
C PRO A 31 20.90 -14.82 7.11
N VAL A 32 19.78 -14.78 6.42
CA VAL A 32 19.73 -15.18 5.02
C VAL A 32 20.51 -14.15 4.21
N ALA A 33 21.63 -14.57 3.61
CA ALA A 33 22.39 -13.73 2.69
C ALA A 33 21.68 -13.68 1.34
N VAL A 34 21.21 -12.51 0.95
CA VAL A 34 20.60 -12.28 -0.36
C VAL A 34 21.58 -11.46 -1.19
N PRO A 35 22.04 -11.98 -2.35
CA PRO A 35 22.91 -11.21 -3.23
C PRO A 35 22.26 -9.90 -3.66
N PRO A 36 23.02 -8.80 -3.77
CA PRO A 36 22.48 -7.55 -4.25
C PRO A 36 22.00 -7.66 -5.70
N LEU A 37 20.89 -7.03 -6.00
CA LEU A 37 20.36 -6.91 -7.34
C LEU A 37 21.23 -5.92 -8.15
N PRO A 38 21.75 -6.29 -9.32
CA PRO A 38 22.65 -5.45 -10.12
C PRO A 38 21.85 -4.39 -10.90
N LEU A 39 21.38 -3.36 -10.22
CA LEU A 39 20.61 -2.28 -10.85
C LEU A 39 21.50 -1.46 -11.79
N ARG A 40 20.98 -1.17 -12.99
CA ARG A 40 21.54 -0.16 -13.88
C ARG A 40 20.70 1.10 -13.80
N GLN A 41 21.35 2.25 -13.65
CA GLN A 41 20.68 3.53 -13.51
C GLN A 41 21.27 4.53 -14.51
N ARG A 42 20.40 5.28 -15.19
CA ARG A 42 20.77 6.42 -16.03
C ARG A 42 19.73 7.52 -15.96
N ARG A 43 20.12 8.72 -16.27
CA ARG A 43 19.22 9.86 -16.38
C ARG A 43 19.39 10.48 -17.77
N LEU A 44 18.26 10.66 -18.47
CA LEU A 44 18.25 11.32 -19.76
C LEU A 44 18.42 12.84 -19.60
N ALA A 45 18.80 13.53 -20.68
CA ALA A 45 18.97 14.98 -20.70
C ALA A 45 17.67 15.74 -20.33
N ASN A 46 16.50 15.17 -20.66
CA ASN A 46 15.20 15.71 -20.28
C ASN A 46 14.81 15.42 -18.82
N GLY A 47 15.67 14.77 -18.05
CA GLY A 47 15.47 14.51 -16.63
C GLY A 47 14.84 13.15 -16.29
N LEU A 48 14.37 12.38 -17.26
CA LEU A 48 13.80 11.05 -17.01
C LEU A 48 14.83 10.15 -16.34
N GLN A 49 14.47 9.60 -15.18
CA GLN A 49 15.26 8.57 -14.51
C GLN A 49 14.90 7.21 -15.10
N VAL A 50 15.90 6.45 -15.52
CA VAL A 50 15.71 5.10 -16.06
C VAL A 50 16.46 4.13 -15.16
N ILE A 51 15.76 3.12 -14.68
CA ILE A 51 16.31 2.05 -13.85
C ILE A 51 16.00 0.73 -14.52
N SER A 52 17.00 -0.11 -14.68
CA SER A 52 16.78 -1.42 -15.28
C SER A 52 17.46 -2.54 -14.49
N LEU A 53 16.80 -3.69 -14.45
CA LEU A 53 17.27 -4.89 -13.80
C LEU A 53 17.04 -6.08 -14.73
N ARG A 54 18.12 -6.58 -15.32
CA ARG A 54 18.05 -7.80 -16.14
C ARG A 54 17.92 -9.03 -15.24
N ALA A 55 16.79 -9.72 -15.39
CA ALA A 55 16.53 -11.04 -14.80
C ALA A 55 16.26 -12.01 -15.94
N GLY A 56 17.32 -12.66 -16.46
CA GLY A 56 17.23 -13.54 -17.61
C GLY A 56 16.50 -14.85 -17.30
N GLY A 57 15.94 -15.47 -18.36
CA GLY A 57 15.36 -16.81 -18.30
C GLY A 57 13.88 -16.88 -17.95
N VAL A 58 13.22 -15.76 -17.69
CA VAL A 58 11.77 -15.71 -17.40
C VAL A 58 10.92 -15.46 -18.65
N GLY A 59 11.54 -15.07 -19.79
CA GLY A 59 10.85 -14.84 -21.07
C GLY A 59 9.85 -13.66 -21.06
N THR A 60 9.72 -12.94 -19.95
CA THR A 60 8.85 -11.79 -19.79
C THR A 60 9.62 -10.57 -19.31
N VAL A 61 9.06 -9.39 -19.56
CA VAL A 61 9.61 -8.12 -19.10
C VAL A 61 8.48 -7.25 -18.54
N ALA A 62 8.74 -6.60 -17.41
CA ALA A 62 7.89 -5.59 -16.83
C ALA A 62 8.41 -4.19 -17.20
N ILE A 63 7.51 -3.32 -17.60
CA ILE A 63 7.74 -1.91 -17.91
C ILE A 63 6.85 -1.11 -16.98
N ASN A 64 7.45 -0.33 -16.08
CA ASN A 64 6.72 0.48 -15.13
C ASN A 64 7.11 1.96 -15.31
N VAL A 65 6.12 2.83 -15.39
CA VAL A 65 6.33 4.30 -15.37
C VAL A 65 5.70 4.86 -14.11
N TRP A 66 6.51 5.41 -13.23
CA TRP A 66 6.14 5.96 -11.94
C TRP A 66 6.24 7.47 -11.99
N TYR A 67 5.13 8.18 -11.84
CA TYR A 67 5.10 9.64 -11.74
C TYR A 67 5.08 10.04 -10.27
N ARG A 68 6.00 10.94 -9.88
CA ARG A 68 6.07 11.49 -8.52
C ARG A 68 4.96 12.52 -8.31
N VAL A 69 3.73 12.06 -8.41
CA VAL A 69 2.48 12.79 -8.21
C VAL A 69 1.43 11.81 -7.70
N GLY A 70 0.75 12.16 -6.63
CA GLY A 70 -0.30 11.34 -6.01
C GLY A 70 -1.38 12.20 -5.38
N GLY A 71 -2.23 11.62 -4.56
CA GLY A 71 -3.36 12.34 -3.95
C GLY A 71 -2.96 13.58 -3.16
N LYS A 72 -1.73 13.66 -2.62
CA LYS A 72 -1.23 14.86 -1.93
C LYS A 72 -1.08 16.07 -2.83
N ASP A 73 -0.80 15.84 -4.12
CA ASP A 73 -0.52 16.89 -5.12
C ASP A 73 -1.79 17.44 -5.76
N ASP A 74 -2.96 16.86 -5.45
CA ASP A 74 -4.24 17.36 -5.92
C ASP A 74 -4.42 18.82 -5.53
N PRO A 75 -4.87 19.69 -6.45
CA PRO A 75 -5.16 21.09 -6.11
C PRO A 75 -6.26 21.20 -5.04
N GLU A 76 -6.27 22.28 -4.28
CA GLU A 76 -7.34 22.52 -3.31
C GLU A 76 -8.70 22.61 -4.00
N GLY A 77 -9.70 21.91 -3.46
CA GLY A 77 -11.03 21.80 -4.06
C GLY A 77 -11.06 20.96 -5.36
N ARG A 78 -10.06 20.12 -5.57
CA ARG A 78 -9.92 19.22 -6.72
C ARG A 78 -9.36 17.86 -6.28
N SER A 79 -9.79 17.34 -5.13
CA SER A 79 -9.35 16.02 -4.67
C SER A 79 -9.81 14.91 -5.61
N GLY A 80 -8.96 13.91 -5.80
CA GLY A 80 -9.19 12.81 -6.74
C GLY A 80 -8.58 13.03 -8.13
N PHE A 81 -7.82 14.12 -8.35
CA PHE A 81 -7.22 14.39 -9.65
C PHE A 81 -6.14 13.38 -10.04
N ALA A 82 -5.25 13.03 -9.13
CA ALA A 82 -4.24 12.00 -9.40
C ALA A 82 -4.89 10.67 -9.79
N HIS A 83 -5.96 10.27 -9.10
CA HIS A 83 -6.72 9.07 -9.40
C HIS A 83 -7.50 9.20 -10.73
N LEU A 84 -8.09 10.35 -11.04
CA LEU A 84 -8.73 10.59 -12.33
C LEU A 84 -7.71 10.45 -13.47
N PHE A 85 -6.45 10.88 -13.27
CA PHE A 85 -5.38 10.71 -14.25
C PHE A 85 -4.97 9.26 -14.45
N GLU A 86 -5.03 8.43 -13.41
CA GLU A 86 -4.86 6.99 -13.57
C GLU A 86 -5.78 6.47 -14.70
N HIS A 87 -7.06 6.84 -14.69
CA HIS A 87 -8.03 6.47 -15.72
C HIS A 87 -7.76 7.13 -17.07
N LEU A 88 -7.50 8.43 -17.09
CA LEU A 88 -7.33 9.19 -18.33
C LEU A 88 -6.13 8.72 -19.16
N MET A 89 -5.10 8.18 -18.55
CA MET A 89 -3.92 7.67 -19.25
C MET A 89 -4.21 6.47 -20.16
N PHE A 90 -5.34 5.81 -20.02
CA PHE A 90 -5.78 4.72 -20.89
C PHE A 90 -6.68 5.18 -22.05
N LYS A 91 -7.03 6.49 -22.11
CA LYS A 91 -8.00 7.02 -23.08
C LYS A 91 -7.38 7.56 -24.37
N GLY A 92 -6.19 7.03 -24.72
CA GLY A 92 -5.51 7.28 -25.97
C GLY A 92 -4.53 8.45 -25.95
N SER A 93 -3.83 8.58 -27.05
CA SER A 93 -2.77 9.59 -27.27
C SER A 93 -2.88 10.12 -28.70
N ALA A 94 -1.84 10.82 -29.18
CA ALA A 94 -1.81 11.26 -30.58
C ALA A 94 -1.82 10.10 -31.59
N HIS A 95 -1.24 8.95 -31.22
CA HIS A 95 -1.05 7.81 -32.12
C HIS A 95 -1.71 6.53 -31.64
N MET A 96 -2.41 6.56 -30.50
CA MET A 96 -3.18 5.44 -29.98
C MET A 96 -4.65 5.83 -29.78
N LEU A 97 -5.55 4.94 -30.16
CA LEU A 97 -6.97 5.06 -29.86
C LEU A 97 -7.22 4.79 -28.36
N PRO A 98 -8.36 5.22 -27.81
CA PRO A 98 -8.76 4.82 -26.46
C PRO A 98 -8.72 3.29 -26.28
N GLU A 99 -8.23 2.84 -25.12
CA GLU A 99 -8.10 1.41 -24.77
C GLU A 99 -7.18 0.59 -25.70
N GLN A 100 -6.48 1.25 -26.61
CA GLN A 100 -5.52 0.54 -27.48
C GLN A 100 -4.29 0.06 -26.70
N PHE A 101 -3.92 0.74 -25.63
CA PHE A 101 -2.83 0.29 -24.76
C PHE A 101 -3.12 -1.09 -24.16
N ASP A 102 -4.35 -1.33 -23.72
CA ASP A 102 -4.79 -2.62 -23.17
C ASP A 102 -4.63 -3.74 -24.21
N ARG A 103 -5.09 -3.48 -25.45
CA ARG A 103 -4.91 -4.44 -26.56
C ARG A 103 -3.45 -4.71 -26.90
N LEU A 104 -2.57 -3.70 -26.83
CA LEU A 104 -1.14 -3.88 -27.09
C LEU A 104 -0.48 -4.87 -26.10
N THR A 105 -1.03 -5.01 -24.91
CA THR A 105 -0.57 -5.94 -23.88
C THR A 105 -1.34 -7.26 -23.90
N GLU A 106 -2.66 -7.22 -23.91
CA GLU A 106 -3.52 -8.41 -23.81
C GLU A 106 -3.43 -9.32 -25.05
N ASP A 107 -3.42 -8.74 -26.26
CA ASP A 107 -3.33 -9.51 -27.53
C ASP A 107 -2.05 -10.35 -27.63
N VAL A 108 -1.04 -10.06 -26.83
CA VAL A 108 0.24 -10.79 -26.82
C VAL A 108 0.40 -11.66 -25.57
N GLY A 109 -0.66 -11.81 -24.77
CA GLY A 109 -0.66 -12.61 -23.54
C GLY A 109 0.02 -11.91 -22.37
N GLY A 110 0.12 -10.59 -22.42
CA GLY A 110 0.57 -9.75 -21.32
C GLY A 110 -0.60 -9.21 -20.48
N GLU A 111 -0.25 -8.39 -19.51
CA GLU A 111 -1.20 -7.68 -18.65
C GLU A 111 -0.70 -6.26 -18.41
N ASN A 112 -1.62 -5.35 -18.13
CA ASN A 112 -1.30 -4.00 -17.65
C ASN A 112 -2.26 -3.58 -16.56
N ASN A 113 -1.82 -2.63 -15.74
CA ASN A 113 -2.65 -2.01 -14.72
C ASN A 113 -2.01 -0.69 -14.27
N ALA A 114 -2.69 0.01 -13.37
CA ALA A 114 -2.19 1.21 -12.73
C ALA A 114 -2.66 1.27 -11.28
N PHE A 115 -2.04 2.15 -10.50
CA PHE A 115 -2.52 2.52 -9.19
C PHE A 115 -2.12 3.94 -8.82
N THR A 116 -2.92 4.56 -7.98
CA THR A 116 -2.64 5.85 -7.37
C THR A 116 -2.56 5.70 -5.86
N ALA A 117 -1.51 6.27 -5.28
CA ALA A 117 -1.33 6.40 -3.85
C ALA A 117 -1.15 7.89 -3.46
N GLU A 118 -0.88 8.16 -2.21
CA GLU A 118 -0.70 9.52 -1.71
C GLU A 118 0.47 10.26 -2.36
N ASP A 119 1.54 9.53 -2.72
CA ASP A 119 2.83 10.09 -3.20
C ASP A 119 3.11 9.82 -4.67
N VAL A 120 2.34 8.95 -5.31
CA VAL A 120 2.70 8.40 -6.63
C VAL A 120 1.47 7.95 -7.41
N THR A 121 1.56 8.07 -8.74
CA THR A 121 0.71 7.36 -9.70
C THR A 121 1.62 6.51 -10.58
N ALA A 122 1.36 5.20 -10.64
CA ALA A 122 2.20 4.26 -11.35
C ALA A 122 1.40 3.45 -12.37
N TYR A 123 2.01 3.26 -13.53
CA TYR A 123 1.47 2.46 -14.63
C TYR A 123 2.44 1.32 -14.90
N HIS A 124 1.94 0.13 -15.11
CA HIS A 124 2.77 -1.04 -15.37
C HIS A 124 2.19 -1.95 -16.44
N ALA A 125 3.07 -2.57 -17.17
CA ALA A 125 2.74 -3.62 -18.13
C ALA A 125 3.75 -4.76 -18.01
N VAL A 126 3.27 -5.99 -18.19
CA VAL A 126 4.11 -7.19 -18.30
C VAL A 126 3.78 -7.85 -19.62
N VAL A 127 4.80 -8.08 -20.44
CA VAL A 127 4.66 -8.70 -21.76
C VAL A 127 5.76 -9.73 -22.00
N PRO A 128 5.59 -10.66 -22.97
CA PRO A 128 6.71 -11.43 -23.47
C PRO A 128 7.82 -10.52 -23.99
N SER A 129 9.07 -10.84 -23.69
CA SER A 129 10.25 -9.97 -23.87
C SER A 129 10.40 -9.36 -25.27
N HIS A 130 10.00 -10.10 -26.32
CA HIS A 130 10.09 -9.63 -27.71
C HIS A 130 9.07 -8.52 -28.07
N HIS A 131 8.16 -8.18 -27.15
CA HIS A 131 7.23 -7.06 -27.29
C HIS A 131 7.65 -5.79 -26.52
N LEU A 132 8.82 -5.80 -25.87
CA LEU A 132 9.32 -4.68 -25.06
C LEU A 132 9.34 -3.34 -25.83
N GLU A 133 9.87 -3.33 -27.08
CA GLU A 133 9.97 -2.11 -27.88
C GLU A 133 8.60 -1.45 -28.09
N ARG A 134 7.58 -2.27 -28.39
CA ARG A 134 6.20 -1.79 -28.61
C ARG A 134 5.65 -1.08 -27.36
N ILE A 135 5.85 -1.64 -26.19
CA ILE A 135 5.33 -1.07 -24.95
C ILE A 135 6.12 0.19 -24.56
N LEU A 136 7.44 0.21 -24.74
CA LEU A 136 8.24 1.42 -24.54
C LEU A 136 7.79 2.56 -25.46
N TRP A 137 7.49 2.25 -26.72
CA TRP A 137 6.94 3.25 -27.65
C TRP A 137 5.57 3.77 -27.17
N ALA A 138 4.67 2.90 -26.76
CA ALA A 138 3.33 3.27 -26.28
C ALA A 138 3.39 4.12 -24.99
N GLU A 139 4.28 3.77 -24.06
CA GLU A 139 4.52 4.55 -22.85
C GLU A 139 5.09 5.95 -23.15
N ALA A 140 6.03 6.02 -24.10
CA ALA A 140 6.58 7.29 -24.52
C ALA A 140 5.54 8.16 -25.23
N ASP A 141 4.67 7.56 -26.06
CA ASP A 141 3.63 8.27 -26.77
C ASP A 141 2.57 8.86 -25.82
N ARG A 142 2.09 8.07 -24.84
CA ARG A 142 1.14 8.60 -23.85
C ARG A 142 1.77 9.64 -22.92
N LEU A 143 3.08 9.55 -22.61
CA LEU A 143 3.78 10.58 -21.86
C LEU A 143 3.90 11.88 -22.68
N ALA A 144 4.17 11.79 -23.99
CA ALA A 144 4.42 12.93 -24.84
C ALA A 144 3.14 13.61 -25.34
N SER A 145 2.08 12.85 -25.54
CA SER A 145 0.94 13.29 -26.35
C SER A 145 -0.41 12.72 -25.92
N LEU A 146 -0.63 12.61 -24.62
CA LEU A 146 -1.90 12.13 -24.05
C LEU A 146 -3.09 12.93 -24.59
N ARG A 147 -4.14 12.22 -24.96
CA ARG A 147 -5.35 12.84 -25.49
C ARG A 147 -6.30 13.27 -24.37
N LEU A 148 -6.33 14.57 -24.10
CA LEU A 148 -7.21 15.18 -23.11
C LEU A 148 -8.31 15.98 -23.82
N ASP A 149 -9.46 15.37 -24.04
CA ASP A 149 -10.65 15.99 -24.62
C ASP A 149 -11.85 15.91 -23.65
N GLU A 150 -12.89 16.69 -23.98
CA GLU A 150 -14.08 16.81 -23.13
C GLU A 150 -14.84 15.47 -23.01
N GLY A 151 -14.85 14.65 -24.06
CA GLY A 151 -15.53 13.36 -24.06
C GLY A 151 -14.90 12.38 -23.10
N ASN A 152 -13.57 12.18 -23.19
CA ASN A 152 -12.81 11.33 -22.31
C ASN A 152 -12.86 11.82 -20.85
N PHE A 153 -12.72 13.13 -20.65
CA PHE A 153 -12.80 13.72 -19.31
C PHE A 153 -14.16 13.45 -18.64
N ARG A 154 -15.26 13.70 -19.33
CA ARG A 154 -16.60 13.47 -18.76
C ARG A 154 -16.87 12.00 -18.48
N SER A 155 -16.44 11.12 -19.38
CA SER A 155 -16.57 9.68 -19.21
C SER A 155 -15.84 9.21 -17.96
N GLU A 156 -14.53 9.52 -17.85
CA GLU A 156 -13.74 9.01 -16.75
C GLU A 156 -14.10 9.65 -15.41
N ARG A 157 -14.47 10.92 -15.41
CA ARG A 157 -15.03 11.55 -14.21
C ARG A 157 -16.28 10.80 -13.70
N ALA A 158 -17.17 10.40 -14.59
CA ALA A 158 -18.36 9.64 -14.21
C ALA A 158 -18.00 8.23 -13.68
N VAL A 159 -16.99 7.58 -14.26
CA VAL A 159 -16.46 6.29 -13.78
C VAL A 159 -15.90 6.43 -12.37
N VAL A 160 -15.03 7.41 -12.12
CA VAL A 160 -14.43 7.65 -10.78
C VAL A 160 -15.50 8.01 -9.74
N GLN A 161 -16.52 8.77 -10.12
CA GLN A 161 -17.65 9.06 -9.24
C GLN A 161 -18.46 7.81 -8.90
N GLU A 162 -18.66 6.92 -9.86
CA GLU A 162 -19.35 5.65 -9.62
C GLU A 162 -18.50 4.73 -8.73
N GLU A 163 -17.20 4.69 -8.95
CA GLU A 163 -16.27 3.97 -8.07
C GLU A 163 -16.31 4.49 -6.64
N PHE A 164 -16.37 5.82 -6.44
CA PHE A 164 -16.57 6.41 -5.13
C PHE A 164 -17.88 5.94 -4.49
N ARG A 165 -18.98 5.91 -5.26
CA ARG A 165 -20.27 5.40 -4.75
C ARG A 165 -20.17 3.95 -4.32
N GLN A 166 -19.48 3.12 -5.09
CA GLN A 166 -19.32 1.70 -4.78
C GLN A 166 -18.37 1.48 -3.61
N ARG A 167 -17.15 2.00 -3.66
CA ARG A 167 -16.11 1.72 -2.65
C ARG A 167 -16.31 2.48 -1.34
N VAL A 168 -16.86 3.70 -1.40
CA VAL A 168 -16.99 4.54 -0.19
C VAL A 168 -18.42 4.51 0.36
N LEU A 169 -19.43 4.64 -0.50
CA LEU A 169 -20.81 4.80 -0.02
C LEU A 169 -21.55 3.47 0.14
N ALA A 170 -21.34 2.50 -0.76
CA ALA A 170 -22.04 1.22 -0.75
C ALA A 170 -21.34 0.17 0.11
N GLU A 171 -20.00 0.14 0.12
CA GLU A 171 -19.23 -0.77 0.97
C GLU A 171 -19.49 -0.52 2.46
N PRO A 172 -19.71 -1.58 3.27
CA PRO A 172 -20.08 -1.43 4.68
C PRO A 172 -19.11 -0.58 5.52
N TYR A 173 -17.82 -0.68 5.23
CA TYR A 173 -16.75 0.05 5.96
C TYR A 173 -16.08 1.13 5.11
N GLY A 174 -16.53 1.37 3.88
CA GLY A 174 -15.94 2.37 2.98
C GLY A 174 -15.89 3.76 3.61
N ARG A 175 -16.98 4.20 4.26
CA ARG A 175 -17.02 5.50 4.97
C ARG A 175 -16.03 5.57 6.14
N LEU A 176 -15.80 4.47 6.83
CA LEU A 176 -14.84 4.42 7.93
C LEU A 176 -13.42 4.62 7.41
N PHE A 177 -13.02 3.84 6.41
CA PHE A 177 -11.66 3.93 5.85
C PHE A 177 -11.43 5.27 5.15
N ASN A 178 -12.43 5.80 4.44
CA ASN A 178 -12.35 7.12 3.82
C ASN A 178 -12.25 8.28 4.84
N ALA A 179 -12.64 8.06 6.10
CA ALA A 179 -12.51 9.07 7.15
C ALA A 179 -11.12 9.08 7.82
N ILE A 180 -10.30 8.03 7.66
CA ILE A 180 -8.99 7.90 8.31
C ILE A 180 -8.04 9.02 7.92
N PRO A 181 -7.84 9.38 6.63
CA PRO A 181 -6.96 10.47 6.22
C PRO A 181 -7.27 11.80 6.93
N ALA A 182 -8.52 12.22 6.90
CA ALA A 182 -8.96 13.47 7.55
C ALA A 182 -8.90 13.43 9.09
N ALA A 183 -9.00 12.24 9.68
CA ALA A 183 -8.81 12.03 11.11
C ALA A 183 -7.32 12.02 11.52
N THR A 184 -6.43 11.70 10.58
CA THR A 184 -4.98 11.58 10.79
C THR A 184 -4.29 12.92 10.61
N TYR A 185 -4.52 13.58 9.49
CA TYR A 185 -3.78 14.79 9.11
C TYR A 185 -4.62 16.04 9.30
N GLN A 186 -4.03 17.08 9.89
CA GLN A 186 -4.70 18.35 10.16
C GLN A 186 -4.45 19.40 9.06
N ARG A 187 -3.22 19.45 8.56
CA ARG A 187 -2.76 20.43 7.57
C ARG A 187 -2.24 19.80 6.29
N HIS A 188 -1.47 18.70 6.42
CA HIS A 188 -0.88 18.06 5.27
C HIS A 188 -1.96 17.60 4.27
N PRO A 189 -1.73 17.73 2.96
CA PRO A 189 -2.68 17.26 1.93
C PRO A 189 -3.07 15.79 2.03
N TYR A 190 -2.29 14.93 2.67
CA TYR A 190 -2.69 13.55 3.00
C TYR A 190 -4.01 13.43 3.78
N ARG A 191 -4.56 14.53 4.27
CA ARG A 191 -5.90 14.57 4.85
C ARG A 191 -7.02 14.26 3.86
N ARG A 192 -6.75 14.35 2.57
CA ARG A 192 -7.69 14.04 1.48
C ARG A 192 -7.53 12.59 1.08
N SER A 193 -8.64 11.92 0.81
CA SER A 193 -8.62 10.57 0.26
C SER A 193 -8.16 10.62 -1.20
N VAL A 194 -7.36 9.63 -1.62
CA VAL A 194 -6.85 9.52 -3.00
C VAL A 194 -7.99 9.43 -4.03
N ILE A 195 -9.09 8.76 -3.69
CA ILE A 195 -10.28 8.70 -4.57
C ILE A 195 -11.00 10.06 -4.68
N GLY A 196 -10.67 11.00 -3.80
CA GLY A 196 -11.25 12.35 -3.78
C GLY A 196 -12.65 12.43 -3.19
N SER A 197 -13.43 13.37 -3.71
CA SER A 197 -14.84 13.57 -3.37
C SER A 197 -15.67 13.80 -4.64
N ILE A 198 -16.97 13.47 -4.58
CA ILE A 198 -17.89 13.73 -5.71
C ILE A 198 -17.97 15.22 -6.01
N GLU A 199 -18.01 16.05 -4.96
CA GLU A 199 -18.11 17.49 -5.05
C GLU A 199 -16.90 18.10 -5.79
N ASP A 200 -15.69 17.68 -5.46
CA ASP A 200 -14.47 18.17 -6.11
C ASP A 200 -14.37 17.69 -7.57
N LEU A 201 -14.79 16.45 -7.84
CA LEU A 201 -14.84 15.91 -9.19
C LEU A 201 -15.89 16.64 -10.06
N ASP A 202 -17.05 16.99 -9.48
CA ASP A 202 -18.08 17.79 -10.20
C ASP A 202 -17.60 19.21 -10.50
N ALA A 203 -16.82 19.81 -9.60
CA ALA A 203 -16.24 21.12 -9.79
C ALA A 203 -15.07 21.16 -10.79
N ALA A 204 -14.53 19.99 -11.17
CA ALA A 204 -13.39 19.87 -12.08
C ALA A 204 -13.73 20.31 -13.51
N THR A 205 -12.78 20.97 -14.16
CA THR A 205 -12.86 21.39 -15.56
C THR A 205 -11.77 20.73 -16.40
N LEU A 206 -11.97 20.65 -17.71
CA LEU A 206 -10.95 20.13 -18.63
C LEU A 206 -9.66 20.96 -18.57
N ASP A 207 -9.75 22.26 -18.32
CA ASP A 207 -8.57 23.12 -18.18
C ASP A 207 -7.79 22.84 -16.90
N ASP A 208 -8.47 22.48 -15.81
CA ASP A 208 -7.80 22.01 -14.59
C ASP A 208 -7.03 20.72 -14.86
N VAL A 209 -7.66 19.78 -15.58
CA VAL A 209 -7.06 18.51 -16.00
C VAL A 209 -5.81 18.75 -16.86
N ARG A 210 -5.89 19.61 -17.88
CA ARG A 210 -4.75 19.94 -18.74
C ARG A 210 -3.59 20.59 -17.95
N ARG A 211 -3.91 21.49 -17.02
CA ARG A 211 -2.88 22.10 -16.15
C ARG A 211 -2.20 21.06 -15.26
N PHE A 212 -2.96 20.16 -14.66
CA PHE A 212 -2.41 19.10 -13.81
C PHE A 212 -1.48 18.18 -14.61
N HIS A 213 -1.89 17.75 -15.81
CA HIS A 213 -1.05 16.97 -16.70
C HIS A 213 0.25 17.69 -17.04
N ALA A 214 0.18 18.93 -17.55
CA ALA A 214 1.35 19.70 -17.91
C ALA A 214 2.32 19.96 -16.75
N THR A 215 1.79 19.96 -15.52
CA THR A 215 2.58 20.18 -14.31
C THR A 215 3.33 18.93 -13.87
N TYR A 216 2.68 17.77 -13.89
CA TYR A 216 3.18 16.56 -13.23
C TYR A 216 3.56 15.42 -14.16
N TYR A 217 2.89 15.27 -15.32
CA TYR A 217 3.15 14.19 -16.29
C TYR A 217 4.22 14.62 -17.29
N ARG A 218 5.47 14.57 -16.81
CA ARG A 218 6.63 15.08 -17.54
C ARG A 218 7.88 14.24 -17.24
N PRO A 219 8.87 14.17 -18.15
CA PRO A 219 10.01 13.27 -18.01
C PRO A 219 10.79 13.44 -16.72
N ASP A 220 11.04 14.68 -16.27
CA ASP A 220 11.82 14.97 -15.06
C ASP A 220 11.05 14.72 -13.74
N ASN A 221 9.77 14.34 -13.84
CA ASN A 221 8.95 13.88 -12.73
C ASN A 221 8.64 12.37 -12.80
N ALA A 222 9.14 11.69 -13.82
CA ALA A 222 8.89 10.28 -14.06
C ALA A 222 10.12 9.41 -13.80
N VAL A 223 9.86 8.15 -13.47
CA VAL A 223 10.85 7.09 -13.37
C VAL A 223 10.40 5.93 -14.24
N LEU A 224 11.18 5.59 -15.25
CA LEU A 224 10.99 4.38 -16.06
C LEU A 224 11.77 3.23 -15.43
N ILE A 225 11.09 2.15 -15.09
CA ILE A 225 11.67 0.96 -14.51
C ILE A 225 11.41 -0.21 -15.46
N VAL A 226 12.48 -0.91 -15.86
CA VAL A 226 12.38 -2.10 -16.71
C VAL A 226 13.05 -3.27 -16.00
N ALA A 227 12.29 -4.31 -15.71
CA ALA A 227 12.82 -5.53 -15.08
C ALA A 227 12.42 -6.76 -15.87
N GLY A 228 13.30 -7.77 -15.91
CA GLY A 228 13.03 -9.03 -16.61
C GLY A 228 14.03 -9.36 -17.69
N ASP A 229 13.58 -10.05 -18.73
CA ASP A 229 14.46 -10.54 -19.80
C ASP A 229 14.53 -9.53 -20.96
N PHE A 230 15.67 -8.89 -21.15
CA PHE A 230 15.92 -7.93 -22.23
C PHE A 230 17.40 -7.80 -22.50
N ASP A 231 17.77 -7.34 -23.70
CA ASP A 231 19.12 -6.91 -24.01
C ASP A 231 19.34 -5.45 -23.55
N PRO A 232 20.34 -5.18 -22.71
CA PRO A 232 20.56 -3.84 -22.19
C PRO A 232 20.93 -2.78 -23.24
N ALA A 233 21.63 -3.14 -24.31
CA ALA A 233 22.01 -2.21 -25.36
C ALA A 233 20.80 -1.85 -26.23
N GLN A 234 19.93 -2.84 -26.53
CA GLN A 234 18.67 -2.58 -27.22
C GLN A 234 17.74 -1.72 -26.38
N LEU A 235 17.61 -2.00 -25.09
CA LEU A 235 16.81 -1.17 -24.18
C LEU A 235 17.30 0.29 -24.19
N ASP A 236 18.60 0.52 -24.06
CA ASP A 236 19.17 1.85 -24.09
C ASP A 236 18.84 2.58 -25.40
N ALA A 237 18.98 1.88 -26.55
CA ALA A 237 18.68 2.47 -27.85
C ALA A 237 17.19 2.84 -28.01
N TRP A 238 16.28 1.99 -27.54
CA TRP A 238 14.84 2.28 -27.60
C TRP A 238 14.44 3.41 -26.64
N VAL A 239 15.01 3.44 -25.44
CA VAL A 239 14.78 4.53 -24.48
C VAL A 239 15.28 5.87 -25.05
N ASP A 240 16.47 5.89 -25.67
CA ASP A 240 16.99 7.11 -26.30
C ASP A 240 16.13 7.53 -27.49
N ARG A 241 15.65 6.57 -28.29
CA ARG A 241 14.81 6.86 -29.45
C ARG A 241 13.43 7.42 -29.08
N TYR A 242 12.78 6.86 -28.07
CA TYR A 242 11.37 7.19 -27.78
C TYR A 242 11.22 8.22 -26.67
N PHE A 243 12.05 8.19 -25.63
CA PHE A 243 11.87 9.07 -24.47
C PHE A 243 12.77 10.31 -24.49
N ALA A 244 13.98 10.23 -25.07
CA ALA A 244 14.89 11.40 -25.06
C ALA A 244 14.34 12.61 -25.82
N PRO A 245 13.56 12.47 -26.93
CA PRO A 245 12.98 13.61 -27.63
C PRO A 245 11.86 14.33 -26.88
N ILE A 246 11.26 13.70 -25.82
CA ILE A 246 10.15 14.30 -25.08
C ILE A 246 10.66 15.54 -24.34
N PRO A 247 10.07 16.73 -24.58
CA PRO A 247 10.57 17.95 -23.98
C PRO A 247 10.31 18.02 -22.49
N ARG A 248 11.23 18.64 -21.76
CA ARG A 248 11.06 19.00 -20.37
C ARG A 248 10.69 20.49 -20.28
N PRO A 249 9.58 20.84 -19.57
CA PRO A 249 9.32 22.24 -19.24
C PRO A 249 10.43 22.87 -18.37
N ASP A 250 10.71 24.16 -18.56
CA ASP A 250 11.73 24.86 -17.78
C ASP A 250 11.29 25.17 -16.33
N THR A 251 9.97 25.20 -16.10
CA THR A 251 9.41 25.43 -14.77
C THR A 251 9.65 24.23 -13.84
N PRO A 252 10.07 24.43 -12.57
CA PRO A 252 10.23 23.34 -11.64
C PRO A 252 8.89 22.67 -11.34
N VAL A 253 8.91 21.36 -11.08
CA VAL A 253 7.73 20.63 -10.58
C VAL A 253 7.43 21.12 -9.17
N PRO A 254 6.23 21.63 -8.88
CA PRO A 254 5.86 22.04 -7.53
C PRO A 254 5.87 20.83 -6.58
N ARG A 255 6.24 21.07 -5.34
CA ARG A 255 6.24 20.05 -4.29
C ARG A 255 5.45 20.54 -3.09
N VAL A 256 4.78 19.62 -2.42
CA VAL A 256 4.10 19.91 -1.16
C VAL A 256 5.16 20.23 -0.10
N ASP A 257 5.06 21.42 0.49
CA ASP A 257 5.92 21.88 1.59
C ASP A 257 5.03 22.28 2.77
N VAL A 258 4.35 21.29 3.34
CA VAL A 258 3.43 21.48 4.46
C VAL A 258 3.81 20.52 5.57
N ALA A 259 4.33 21.04 6.67
CA ALA A 259 4.60 20.23 7.84
C ALA A 259 3.29 19.89 8.59
N GLU A 260 3.09 18.60 8.87
CA GLU A 260 1.99 18.16 9.74
C GLU A 260 2.33 18.46 11.22
N PRO A 261 1.49 19.21 11.95
CA PRO A 261 1.78 19.55 13.34
C PRO A 261 1.70 18.33 14.25
N ALA A 262 2.56 18.27 15.27
CA ALA A 262 2.48 17.27 16.31
C ALA A 262 1.17 17.38 17.10
N TRP A 263 0.51 16.26 17.35
CA TRP A 263 -0.71 16.24 18.13
C TRP A 263 -0.42 16.52 19.62
N ARG A 264 -1.24 17.39 20.22
CA ARG A 264 -1.10 17.77 21.64
C ARG A 264 -2.09 17.06 22.56
N SER A 265 -3.20 16.57 22.00
CA SER A 265 -4.25 15.90 22.76
C SER A 265 -4.93 14.82 21.92
N SER A 266 -5.50 13.83 22.60
CA SER A 266 -6.29 12.79 21.96
C SER A 266 -7.69 13.32 21.58
N ARG A 267 -8.25 12.75 20.50
CA ARG A 267 -9.57 13.10 19.97
C ARG A 267 -10.43 11.86 19.80
N ARG A 268 -11.75 12.04 19.85
CA ARG A 268 -12.72 11.00 19.47
C ARG A 268 -13.65 11.55 18.41
N ILE A 269 -13.89 10.75 17.38
CA ILE A 269 -14.73 11.11 16.24
C ILE A 269 -15.75 9.98 16.06
N ALA A 270 -17.02 10.34 15.96
CA ALA A 270 -18.07 9.41 15.57
C ALA A 270 -18.23 9.44 14.06
N VAL A 271 -18.12 8.29 13.44
CA VAL A 271 -18.41 8.07 12.01
C VAL A 271 -19.62 7.17 11.92
N THR A 272 -20.55 7.48 11.04
CA THR A 272 -21.78 6.68 10.88
C THR A 272 -21.99 6.28 9.42
N GLY A 273 -22.53 5.07 9.23
CA GLY A 273 -22.98 4.60 7.93
C GLY A 273 -24.46 4.23 7.95
N PRO A 274 -25.14 4.24 6.80
CA PRO A 274 -26.57 3.86 6.72
C PRO A 274 -26.79 2.37 6.92
N SER A 275 -25.80 1.54 6.59
CA SER A 275 -25.83 0.08 6.70
C SER A 275 -24.49 -0.41 7.24
N VAL A 276 -24.37 -0.51 8.56
CA VAL A 276 -23.17 -1.00 9.23
C VAL A 276 -23.48 -2.35 9.85
N PRO A 277 -23.00 -3.45 9.26
CA PRO A 277 -23.35 -4.79 9.74
C PRO A 277 -22.84 -5.04 11.16
N LEU A 278 -21.63 -4.57 11.45
CA LEU A 278 -21.00 -4.68 12.76
C LEU A 278 -20.25 -3.39 13.08
N PRO A 279 -20.37 -2.87 14.31
CA PRO A 279 -19.61 -1.68 14.72
C PRO A 279 -18.10 -1.90 14.62
N ALA A 280 -17.35 -0.81 14.45
CA ALA A 280 -15.90 -0.87 14.42
C ALA A 280 -15.26 0.29 15.20
N VAL A 281 -14.02 0.10 15.62
CA VAL A 281 -13.18 1.12 16.23
C VAL A 281 -11.85 1.19 15.49
N VAL A 282 -11.34 2.40 15.30
CA VAL A 282 -9.97 2.65 14.81
C VAL A 282 -9.28 3.60 15.78
N ALA A 283 -8.10 3.25 16.24
CA ALA A 283 -7.21 4.12 17.00
C ALA A 283 -6.02 4.49 16.11
N ILE A 284 -5.74 5.78 15.96
CA ILE A 284 -4.76 6.33 15.03
C ILE A 284 -3.71 7.12 15.81
N TRP A 285 -2.46 7.01 15.40
CA TRP A 285 -1.32 7.80 15.92
C TRP A 285 -0.51 8.36 14.76
N GLN A 286 0.24 9.42 15.02
CA GLN A 286 1.26 9.89 14.09
C GLN A 286 2.42 8.91 14.05
N GLY A 287 2.85 8.53 12.86
CA GLY A 287 3.99 7.65 12.58
C GLY A 287 5.16 8.40 11.95
N PRO A 288 6.30 7.73 11.80
CA PRO A 288 7.44 8.27 11.06
C PRO A 288 7.16 8.26 9.55
N LYS A 289 7.82 9.18 8.83
CA LYS A 289 7.78 9.19 7.37
C LYS A 289 8.50 7.98 6.78
N ALA A 290 8.21 7.65 5.53
CA ALA A 290 8.92 6.64 4.76
C ALA A 290 10.43 6.93 4.74
N GLY A 291 11.26 5.89 4.71
CA GLY A 291 12.71 6.02 4.82
C GLY A 291 13.26 6.26 6.23
N HIS A 292 12.42 6.50 7.23
CA HIS A 292 12.88 6.58 8.63
C HIS A 292 13.37 5.21 9.13
N PRO A 293 14.49 5.14 9.89
CA PRO A 293 15.04 3.86 10.39
C PRO A 293 14.05 3.00 11.19
N ASP A 294 13.07 3.62 11.84
CA ASP A 294 12.06 2.93 12.65
C ASP A 294 10.99 2.18 11.82
N VAL A 295 10.91 2.41 10.51
CA VAL A 295 9.89 1.77 9.65
C VAL A 295 10.05 0.25 9.66
N ALA A 296 11.27 -0.28 9.57
CA ALA A 296 11.49 -1.73 9.62
C ALA A 296 10.99 -2.36 10.93
N ALA A 297 11.25 -1.72 12.07
CA ALA A 297 10.78 -2.19 13.38
C ALA A 297 9.25 -2.08 13.52
N LEU A 298 8.62 -1.05 12.94
CA LEU A 298 7.17 -0.90 12.90
C LEU A 298 6.52 -1.96 12.00
N SER A 299 7.14 -2.30 10.87
CA SER A 299 6.67 -3.38 9.99
C SER A 299 6.71 -4.75 10.69
N VAL A 300 7.77 -5.02 11.48
CA VAL A 300 7.83 -6.24 12.31
C VAL A 300 6.78 -6.20 13.44
N ALA A 301 6.56 -5.05 14.06
CA ALA A 301 5.47 -4.88 15.05
C ALA A 301 4.09 -5.16 14.43
N GLN A 302 3.85 -4.65 13.23
CA GLN A 302 2.64 -4.94 12.46
C GLN A 302 2.48 -6.44 12.21
N ALA A 303 3.54 -7.12 11.78
CA ALA A 303 3.49 -8.56 11.51
C ALA A 303 3.21 -9.38 12.78
N LEU A 304 3.83 -9.05 13.91
CA LEU A 304 3.56 -9.70 15.20
C LEU A 304 2.11 -9.50 15.67
N LEU A 305 1.55 -8.32 15.43
CA LEU A 305 0.19 -7.98 15.85
C LEU A 305 -0.88 -8.54 14.91
N SER A 306 -0.60 -8.63 13.59
CA SER A 306 -1.67 -8.72 12.59
C SER A 306 -1.48 -9.79 11.52
N SER A 307 -0.26 -10.32 11.30
CA SER A 307 -0.04 -11.25 10.18
C SER A 307 -0.45 -12.68 10.50
N GLY A 308 -1.52 -13.10 9.84
CA GLY A 308 -2.05 -14.46 9.94
C GLY A 308 -2.80 -14.74 11.24
N GLU A 309 -3.38 -15.93 11.31
CA GLU A 309 -4.24 -16.35 12.42
C GLU A 309 -3.53 -16.44 13.78
N SER A 310 -2.23 -16.74 13.76
CA SER A 310 -1.41 -16.84 14.97
C SER A 310 -0.88 -15.49 15.49
N SER A 311 -1.25 -14.37 14.86
CA SER A 311 -0.89 -13.02 15.31
C SER A 311 -1.59 -12.65 16.61
N ARG A 312 -0.98 -11.73 17.38
CA ARG A 312 -1.45 -11.42 18.73
C ARG A 312 -2.87 -10.89 18.78
N LEU A 313 -3.24 -10.00 17.86
CA LEU A 313 -4.60 -9.43 17.82
C LEU A 313 -5.63 -10.49 17.45
N ASN A 314 -5.36 -11.33 16.45
CA ASN A 314 -6.26 -12.42 16.09
C ASN A 314 -6.42 -13.41 17.24
N GLN A 315 -5.31 -13.87 17.82
CA GLN A 315 -5.37 -14.79 18.95
C GLN A 315 -6.11 -14.22 20.16
N SER A 316 -5.96 -12.93 20.43
CA SER A 316 -6.58 -12.31 21.59
C SER A 316 -8.04 -11.94 21.35
N LEU A 317 -8.34 -11.10 20.35
CA LEU A 317 -9.67 -10.50 20.16
C LEU A 317 -10.61 -11.42 19.40
N VAL A 318 -10.08 -12.19 18.42
CA VAL A 318 -10.93 -13.02 17.56
C VAL A 318 -11.12 -14.41 18.18
N TYR A 319 -10.04 -15.12 18.51
CA TYR A 319 -10.16 -16.52 18.92
C TYR A 319 -10.45 -16.69 20.42
N ARG A 320 -9.71 -16.03 21.33
CA ARG A 320 -9.89 -16.21 22.77
C ARG A 320 -11.07 -15.42 23.35
N GLN A 321 -11.11 -14.12 23.11
CA GLN A 321 -12.17 -13.25 23.65
C GLN A 321 -13.44 -13.27 22.81
N ARG A 322 -13.35 -13.56 21.52
CA ARG A 322 -14.47 -13.60 20.57
C ARG A 322 -15.32 -12.34 20.54
N ILE A 323 -14.66 -11.19 20.75
CA ILE A 323 -15.33 -9.86 20.76
C ILE A 323 -15.15 -9.14 19.41
N ALA A 324 -14.23 -9.59 18.57
CA ALA A 324 -14.01 -9.07 17.24
C ALA A 324 -14.06 -10.18 16.20
N GLN A 325 -14.54 -9.87 14.99
CA GLN A 325 -14.39 -10.73 13.83
C GLN A 325 -13.09 -10.45 13.06
N ALA A 326 -12.55 -9.24 13.21
CA ALA A 326 -11.25 -8.85 12.64
C ALA A 326 -10.59 -7.82 13.55
N ALA A 327 -9.29 -7.89 13.67
CA ALA A 327 -8.48 -6.89 14.35
C ALA A 327 -7.09 -6.84 13.70
N ALA A 328 -6.56 -5.62 13.46
CA ALA A 328 -5.23 -5.43 12.92
C ALA A 328 -4.58 -4.14 13.43
N PHE A 329 -3.25 -4.09 13.32
CA PHE A 329 -2.41 -2.92 13.43
C PHE A 329 -1.67 -2.73 12.12
N GLN A 330 -1.56 -1.49 11.66
CA GLN A 330 -0.89 -1.13 10.42
C GLN A 330 0.02 0.07 10.64
N ALA A 331 1.21 0.00 10.07
CA ALA A 331 2.10 1.12 9.87
C ALA A 331 1.96 1.61 8.42
N ASP A 332 1.72 2.89 8.26
CA ASP A 332 1.41 3.54 7.00
C ASP A 332 2.34 4.75 6.77
N PRO A 333 3.60 4.49 6.40
CA PRO A 333 4.58 5.54 6.17
C PRO A 333 4.44 6.12 4.76
N HIS A 334 4.24 7.44 4.66
CA HIS A 334 4.30 8.20 3.41
C HIS A 334 5.56 9.07 3.37
N THR A 335 5.88 9.68 2.21
CA THR A 335 7.12 10.45 1.99
C THR A 335 7.31 11.60 2.95
N ASP A 336 6.23 12.31 3.31
CA ASP A 336 6.32 13.54 4.11
C ASP A 336 5.94 13.34 5.58
N ALA A 337 4.97 12.45 5.85
CA ALA A 337 4.51 12.11 7.19
C ALA A 337 3.88 10.72 7.19
N GLY A 338 3.98 9.96 8.27
CA GLY A 338 3.36 8.64 8.38
C GLY A 338 2.26 8.58 9.43
N ALA A 339 1.50 7.49 9.38
CA ALA A 339 0.47 7.14 10.34
C ALA A 339 0.65 5.73 10.89
N LEU A 340 0.11 5.49 12.06
CA LEU A 340 -0.07 4.16 12.62
C LEU A 340 -1.54 4.03 13.00
N PHE A 341 -2.16 2.92 12.70
CA PHE A 341 -3.53 2.69 13.15
C PHE A 341 -3.78 1.24 13.53
N ALA A 342 -4.60 1.08 14.58
CA ALA A 342 -5.10 -0.21 15.01
C ALA A 342 -6.61 -0.20 14.91
N TYR A 343 -7.21 -1.25 14.36
CA TYR A 343 -8.65 -1.34 14.26
C TYR A 343 -9.18 -2.69 14.74
N ALA A 344 -10.45 -2.69 15.13
CA ALA A 344 -11.20 -3.91 15.37
C ALA A 344 -12.64 -3.74 14.88
N ILE A 345 -13.14 -4.78 14.20
CA ILE A 345 -14.54 -4.91 13.79
C ILE A 345 -15.21 -5.85 14.79
N ALA A 346 -16.34 -5.44 15.35
CA ALA A 346 -17.04 -6.18 16.40
C ALA A 346 -17.45 -7.60 15.96
N ALA A 347 -17.55 -8.50 16.92
CA ALA A 347 -18.30 -9.75 16.79
C ALA A 347 -19.56 -9.68 17.66
N GLY A 348 -20.65 -10.26 17.16
CA GLY A 348 -21.89 -10.33 17.89
C GLY A 348 -22.45 -8.96 18.30
N ARG A 349 -22.61 -8.72 19.60
CA ARG A 349 -23.14 -7.46 20.16
C ARG A 349 -22.08 -6.55 20.75
N SER A 350 -20.80 -6.80 20.49
CA SER A 350 -19.71 -5.95 20.99
C SER A 350 -19.81 -4.53 20.43
N THR A 351 -19.47 -3.55 21.26
CA THR A 351 -19.49 -2.12 20.89
C THR A 351 -18.07 -1.58 20.66
N PRO A 352 -17.90 -0.47 19.95
CA PRO A 352 -16.58 0.16 19.78
C PRO A 352 -15.88 0.46 21.12
N GLN A 353 -16.66 0.83 22.13
CA GLN A 353 -16.17 1.11 23.47
C GLN A 353 -15.63 -0.14 24.18
N GLN A 354 -16.19 -1.30 23.91
CA GLN A 354 -15.76 -2.58 24.45
C GLN A 354 -14.56 -3.13 23.70
N LEU A 355 -14.40 -2.83 22.41
CA LEU A 355 -13.28 -3.28 21.59
C LEU A 355 -11.97 -2.51 21.88
N LEU A 356 -12.06 -1.21 22.12
CA LEU A 356 -10.89 -0.34 22.23
C LEU A 356 -9.92 -0.75 23.37
N PRO A 357 -10.37 -0.98 24.64
CA PRO A 357 -9.45 -1.34 25.71
C PRO A 357 -8.66 -2.63 25.45
N PRO A 358 -9.25 -3.77 25.02
CA PRO A 358 -8.49 -4.98 24.70
C PRO A 358 -7.57 -4.79 23.50
N LEU A 359 -7.96 -4.02 22.47
CA LEU A 359 -7.10 -3.67 21.34
C LEU A 359 -5.83 -2.97 21.81
N LEU A 360 -5.98 -1.90 22.61
CA LEU A 360 -4.84 -1.17 23.17
C LEU A 360 -4.01 -1.99 24.17
N ALA A 361 -4.64 -2.95 24.88
CA ALA A 361 -3.96 -3.83 25.80
C ALA A 361 -2.99 -4.77 25.08
N GLU A 362 -3.30 -5.25 23.87
CA GLU A 362 -2.38 -6.07 23.09
C GLU A 362 -1.17 -5.27 22.61
N LEU A 363 -1.38 -4.04 22.12
CA LEU A 363 -0.28 -3.16 21.75
C LEU A 363 0.65 -2.90 22.96
N ARG A 364 0.06 -2.67 24.14
CA ARG A 364 0.83 -2.48 25.38
C ARG A 364 1.58 -3.75 25.77
N ARG A 365 0.96 -4.93 25.65
CA ARG A 365 1.63 -6.21 25.93
C ARG A 365 2.82 -6.44 25.01
N LEU A 366 2.70 -6.12 23.71
CA LEU A 366 3.84 -6.22 22.80
C LEU A 366 4.95 -5.21 23.15
N ALA A 367 4.59 -3.98 23.55
CA ALA A 367 5.53 -2.92 23.87
C ALA A 367 6.27 -3.11 25.19
N GLN A 368 5.71 -3.86 26.15
CA GLN A 368 6.21 -3.96 27.52
C GLN A 368 6.51 -5.40 27.98
N GLY A 369 5.83 -6.38 27.39
CA GLY A 369 5.98 -7.79 27.73
C GLY A 369 7.07 -8.49 26.90
N PRO A 370 7.38 -9.74 27.22
CA PRO A 370 8.36 -10.51 26.46
C PRO A 370 7.85 -10.81 25.03
N ILE A 371 8.79 -10.78 24.09
CA ILE A 371 8.62 -11.28 22.72
C ILE A 371 9.47 -12.53 22.62
N PRO A 372 8.86 -13.73 22.58
CA PRO A 372 9.61 -14.98 22.42
C PRO A 372 10.41 -14.95 21.11
N ALA A 373 11.65 -15.44 21.16
CA ALA A 373 12.52 -15.48 19.98
C ALA A 373 11.84 -16.24 18.81
N ALA A 374 11.22 -17.39 19.11
CA ALA A 374 10.50 -18.17 18.09
C ALA A 374 9.33 -17.41 17.41
N GLU A 375 8.64 -16.51 18.14
CA GLU A 375 7.59 -15.67 17.60
C GLU A 375 8.16 -14.60 16.66
N LEU A 376 9.25 -13.95 17.07
CA LEU A 376 9.95 -12.95 16.25
C LEU A 376 10.55 -13.58 15.00
N ASP A 377 11.24 -14.71 15.13
CA ASP A 377 11.86 -15.42 14.02
C ASP A 377 10.81 -15.91 13.00
N LYS A 378 9.68 -16.41 13.49
CA LYS A 378 8.56 -16.80 12.63
C LYS A 378 8.10 -15.64 11.74
N VAL A 379 7.78 -14.47 12.33
CA VAL A 379 7.28 -13.33 11.53
C VAL A 379 8.34 -12.76 10.60
N LYS A 380 9.59 -12.69 11.04
CA LYS A 380 10.70 -12.27 10.17
C LYS A 380 10.87 -13.22 8.98
N THR A 381 10.80 -14.53 9.21
CA THR A 381 10.85 -15.53 8.14
C THR A 381 9.68 -15.38 7.18
N GLN A 382 8.46 -15.16 7.67
CA GLN A 382 7.30 -14.93 6.82
C GLN A 382 7.45 -13.66 5.97
N MET A 383 7.92 -12.55 6.55
CA MET A 383 8.15 -11.30 5.83
C MET A 383 9.26 -11.45 4.77
N LEU A 384 10.36 -12.12 5.10
CA LEU A 384 11.44 -12.41 4.16
C LEU A 384 10.95 -13.28 3.01
N THR A 385 10.20 -14.36 3.31
CA THR A 385 9.63 -15.25 2.30
C THR A 385 8.68 -14.50 1.37
N ALA A 386 7.82 -13.65 1.91
CA ALA A 386 6.90 -12.82 1.11
C ALA A 386 7.66 -11.85 0.20
N SER A 387 8.67 -11.13 0.75
CA SER A 387 9.48 -10.19 -0.03
C SER A 387 10.29 -10.90 -1.13
N LEU A 388 10.91 -12.03 -0.82
CA LEU A 388 11.63 -12.82 -1.82
C LEU A 388 10.69 -13.43 -2.86
N GLY A 389 9.50 -13.88 -2.46
CA GLY A 389 8.48 -14.37 -3.37
C GLY A 389 8.00 -13.30 -4.36
N ALA A 390 7.74 -12.08 -3.87
CA ALA A 390 7.37 -10.96 -4.73
C ALA A 390 8.46 -10.65 -5.78
N ARG A 391 9.73 -10.76 -5.41
CA ARG A 391 10.89 -10.53 -6.30
C ARG A 391 11.16 -11.65 -7.31
N GLN A 392 10.36 -12.72 -7.34
CA GLN A 392 10.51 -13.80 -8.33
C GLN A 392 9.90 -13.44 -9.69
N SER A 393 9.04 -12.43 -9.76
CA SER A 393 8.45 -11.95 -11.00
C SER A 393 9.09 -10.64 -11.47
N ALA A 394 9.06 -10.40 -12.78
CA ALA A 394 9.53 -9.15 -13.38
C ALA A 394 8.76 -7.95 -12.79
N GLN A 395 7.44 -8.06 -12.66
CA GLN A 395 6.60 -7.01 -12.07
C GLN A 395 6.93 -6.75 -10.61
N GLY A 396 7.07 -7.79 -9.79
CA GLY A 396 7.38 -7.62 -8.37
C GLY A 396 8.77 -6.99 -8.13
N LEU A 397 9.75 -7.28 -9.00
CA LEU A 397 11.05 -6.60 -9.00
C LEU A 397 10.91 -5.12 -9.34
N ALA A 398 10.19 -4.80 -10.43
CA ALA A 398 9.98 -3.42 -10.88
C ALA A 398 9.21 -2.59 -9.82
N GLU A 399 8.19 -3.17 -9.21
CA GLU A 399 7.39 -2.53 -8.16
C GLU A 399 8.23 -2.26 -6.90
N ALA A 400 9.02 -3.24 -6.44
CA ALA A 400 9.89 -3.06 -5.27
C ALA A 400 10.95 -1.97 -5.51
N ILE A 401 11.50 -1.85 -6.72
CA ILE A 401 12.38 -0.74 -7.11
C ILE A 401 11.61 0.58 -7.09
N GLY A 402 10.39 0.61 -7.61
CA GLY A 402 9.54 1.80 -7.63
C GLY A 402 9.29 2.35 -6.22
N TRP A 403 8.91 1.50 -5.29
CA TRP A 403 8.70 1.90 -3.89
C TRP A 403 10.00 2.37 -3.21
N ALA A 404 11.14 1.73 -3.50
CA ALA A 404 12.44 2.20 -3.00
C ALA A 404 12.77 3.62 -3.49
N VAL A 405 12.46 3.91 -4.76
CA VAL A 405 12.65 5.25 -5.34
C VAL A 405 11.68 6.28 -4.73
N ILE A 406 10.41 5.95 -4.58
CA ILE A 406 9.41 6.89 -4.04
C ILE A 406 9.68 7.16 -2.56
N HIS A 407 9.81 6.12 -1.75
CA HIS A 407 9.90 6.24 -0.31
C HIS A 407 11.26 6.71 0.20
N ARG A 408 12.35 6.37 -0.51
CA ARG A 408 13.72 6.66 -0.05
C ARG A 408 14.54 7.52 -1.02
N ASN A 409 13.97 7.85 -2.17
CA ASN A 409 14.67 8.50 -3.30
C ASN A 409 16.00 7.80 -3.67
N ASP A 410 16.03 6.48 -3.47
CA ASP A 410 17.22 5.65 -3.63
C ASP A 410 16.81 4.24 -4.11
N PRO A 411 17.01 3.90 -5.38
CA PRO A 411 16.68 2.57 -5.88
C PRO A 411 17.50 1.44 -5.23
N GLU A 412 18.73 1.74 -4.75
CA GLU A 412 19.56 0.74 -4.05
C GLU A 412 19.02 0.39 -2.64
N ALA A 413 18.02 1.10 -2.16
CA ALA A 413 17.37 0.75 -0.90
C ALA A 413 16.76 -0.66 -0.92
N ILE A 414 16.33 -1.16 -2.09
CA ILE A 414 15.85 -2.54 -2.26
C ILE A 414 16.89 -3.59 -1.85
N ASN A 415 18.18 -3.28 -2.03
CA ASN A 415 19.29 -4.16 -1.66
C ASN A 415 19.58 -4.17 -0.16
N ARG A 416 19.07 -3.20 0.61
CA ARG A 416 19.28 -3.07 2.06
C ARG A 416 18.08 -3.51 2.89
N GLU A 417 16.88 -3.43 2.33
CA GLU A 417 15.62 -3.66 3.02
C GLU A 417 15.57 -5.00 3.77
N LEU A 418 16.01 -6.09 3.13
CA LEU A 418 15.99 -7.43 3.75
C LEU A 418 16.97 -7.53 4.92
N ALA A 419 18.13 -6.91 4.82
CA ALA A 419 19.11 -6.87 5.91
C ALA A 419 18.59 -5.99 7.07
N GLU A 420 17.99 -4.84 6.78
CA GLU A 420 17.34 -3.97 7.77
C GLU A 420 16.24 -4.73 8.53
N LEU A 421 15.39 -5.47 7.81
CA LEU A 421 14.34 -6.30 8.40
C LEU A 421 14.92 -7.41 9.30
N GLN A 422 15.96 -8.09 8.83
CA GLN A 422 16.62 -9.16 9.61
C GLN A 422 17.29 -8.64 10.88
N ALA A 423 17.80 -7.42 10.85
CA ALA A 423 18.46 -6.79 12.00
C ALA A 423 17.50 -6.40 13.13
N VAL A 424 16.19 -6.30 12.87
CA VAL A 424 15.19 -5.91 13.88
C VAL A 424 15.18 -6.91 15.05
N GLY A 425 15.42 -6.43 16.25
CA GLY A 425 15.31 -7.20 17.49
C GLY A 425 14.02 -6.91 18.27
N ALA A 426 13.76 -7.72 19.28
CA ALA A 426 12.61 -7.53 20.18
C ALA A 426 12.62 -6.14 20.86
N ALA A 427 13.81 -5.66 21.24
CA ALA A 427 14.00 -4.35 21.85
C ALA A 427 13.59 -3.20 20.90
N ASP A 428 13.83 -3.33 19.59
CA ASP A 428 13.46 -2.34 18.60
C ASP A 428 11.94 -2.27 18.45
N VAL A 429 11.27 -3.42 18.33
CA VAL A 429 9.80 -3.52 18.30
C VAL A 429 9.18 -2.84 19.52
N GLN A 430 9.69 -3.14 20.71
CA GLN A 430 9.22 -2.53 21.95
C GLN A 430 9.48 -1.02 22.00
N ARG A 431 10.67 -0.59 21.56
CA ARG A 431 11.06 0.82 21.52
C ARG A 431 10.11 1.63 20.64
N VAL A 432 9.86 1.19 19.41
CA VAL A 432 9.01 1.93 18.46
C VAL A 432 7.56 2.00 18.95
N LEU A 433 6.99 0.94 19.53
CA LEU A 433 5.66 0.99 20.12
C LEU A 433 5.57 1.92 21.33
N ARG A 434 6.59 1.98 22.18
CA ARG A 434 6.67 2.96 23.27
C ARG A 434 6.80 4.38 22.75
N GLN A 435 7.59 4.57 21.68
CA GLN A 435 7.86 5.89 21.11
C GLN A 435 6.64 6.48 20.38
N TYR A 436 5.91 5.69 19.62
CA TYR A 436 4.88 6.20 18.71
C TYR A 436 3.44 5.91 19.17
N VAL A 437 3.23 4.95 20.07
CA VAL A 437 1.89 4.49 20.46
C VAL A 437 1.61 4.73 21.94
N LEU A 438 2.45 4.22 22.85
CA LEU A 438 2.15 4.26 24.28
C LEU A 438 2.28 5.66 24.85
N GLY A 439 1.21 6.15 25.49
CA GLY A 439 1.18 7.49 26.10
C GLY A 439 1.20 8.64 25.10
N ARG A 440 1.04 8.34 23.80
CA ARG A 440 0.97 9.35 22.75
C ARG A 440 -0.48 9.77 22.49
N PRO A 441 -0.71 11.02 22.11
CA PRO A 441 -2.01 11.46 21.64
C PRO A 441 -2.51 10.58 20.51
N SER A 442 -3.80 10.25 20.52
CA SER A 442 -4.42 9.42 19.48
C SER A 442 -5.75 9.99 19.04
N THR A 443 -6.13 9.73 17.79
CA THR A 443 -7.49 9.95 17.31
C THR A 443 -8.21 8.60 17.27
N VAL A 444 -9.39 8.53 17.91
CA VAL A 444 -10.18 7.30 17.95
C VAL A 444 -11.46 7.53 17.15
N LEU A 445 -11.66 6.71 16.11
CA LEU A 445 -12.90 6.66 15.34
C LEU A 445 -13.80 5.57 15.90
N HIS A 446 -15.05 5.92 16.22
CA HIS A 446 -16.11 4.96 16.51
C HIS A 446 -17.06 4.89 15.31
N TYR A 447 -17.15 3.73 14.69
CA TYR A 447 -18.01 3.51 13.54
C TYR A 447 -19.23 2.69 13.93
N THR A 448 -20.42 3.27 13.68
CA THR A 448 -21.69 2.66 14.04
C THR A 448 -22.76 2.95 12.99
N GLN A 449 -23.82 2.18 12.99
CA GLN A 449 -24.97 2.48 12.15
C GLN A 449 -25.61 3.81 12.58
N GLY A 450 -25.83 4.68 11.62
CA GLY A 450 -26.57 5.91 11.82
C GLY A 450 -28.02 5.64 12.18
N ARG A 451 -28.60 6.48 13.03
CA ARG A 451 -30.05 6.41 13.25
C ARG A 451 -30.75 6.73 11.92
N SER A 452 -31.52 5.78 11.39
CA SER A 452 -32.44 6.09 10.29
C SER A 452 -33.37 7.22 10.80
N ALA A 453 -33.42 8.33 10.06
CA ALA A 453 -34.46 9.31 10.30
C ALA A 453 -35.80 8.55 10.17
N ARG A 454 -36.51 8.38 11.27
CA ARG A 454 -37.89 7.86 11.20
C ARG A 454 -38.65 8.76 10.24
N PRO A 455 -39.34 8.21 9.23
CA PRO A 455 -40.23 9.02 8.40
C PRO A 455 -41.19 9.76 9.36
N ARG A 456 -41.19 11.08 9.33
CA ARG A 456 -42.22 11.83 10.01
C ARG A 456 -43.55 11.38 9.42
N THR A 457 -44.31 10.65 10.19
CA THR A 457 -45.69 10.32 9.83
C THR A 457 -46.41 11.65 9.63
N PRO A 458 -47.01 11.91 8.46
CA PRO A 458 -47.76 13.16 8.27
C PRO A 458 -48.90 13.15 9.29
N THR A 459 -48.93 14.17 10.12
CA THR A 459 -50.05 14.45 11.02
C THR A 459 -51.28 14.65 10.14
N ARG A 460 -52.25 13.75 10.24
CA ARG A 460 -53.53 13.86 9.62
C ARG A 460 -54.17 15.16 10.14
N GLN A 461 -54.27 16.18 9.30
CA GLN A 461 -55.12 17.30 9.59
C GLN A 461 -56.57 16.80 9.55
N GLU A 462 -57.20 16.73 10.70
CA GLU A 462 -58.64 16.60 10.81
C GLU A 462 -59.27 17.89 10.33
N SER A 463 -59.87 17.84 9.15
CA SER A 463 -60.76 18.88 8.67
C SER A 463 -62.05 18.90 9.51
N ARG A 464 -62.31 19.97 10.20
CA ARG A 464 -63.62 20.40 10.65
C ARG A 464 -64.27 21.31 9.61
#